data_128fd415034979d62f5e18dcc8c85494
#
_entry.id   128fd415034979d62f5e18dcc8c85494
#
_cell.length_a   1.000
_cell.length_b   1.000
_cell.length_c   1.000
_cell.angle_alpha   90.00
_cell.angle_beta   90.00
_cell.angle_gamma   90.00
#
_symmetry.space_group_name_H-M   'P 1'
#
loop_
_entity.id
_entity.type
_entity.pdbx_description
1 polymer ?
#
loop_
_entity_poly.entity_id
_entity_poly.type
_entity_poly.pdbx_seq_one_letter_code
_entity_poly.pdbx_strand_id
1 'polypeptide(L)'
;MAFLAGFTSMILWIHDNNRDNISTEQDIESGQKDPLSVKDVRYENLSRKQIELRNDELQTLIYTLGAGRSSDLIGVGVFTHVYNLGDGRVRKVPAPDPDNLDLAIKSIQREGKIYGHLGDRPRVIKCVERGDLFVDLEFAPHGHIEDYLKSHSDIPDNCRIRFIQEVIEAVAFIHSKGIIHSDLAARQFLIDGSLHVRLSDFGFSSFGGGDVLGFENSSHHLPRDVDGNMPSTVQSDLFALGSTLFEIITGKPPYEGKSDDDITQLYSDASFPNITGILCEHIIMGCWQGSFMGADEVLENFHVLNN
;
A
#
# COMPACT_ATOMS: atom_id res chain seq x y z
N MET A 1 25.50 -7.90 8.43
CA MET A 1 24.13 -7.39 8.32
C MET A 1 23.69 -7.68 6.90
N ALA A 2 22.77 -8.65 6.72
CA ALA A 2 22.29 -9.04 5.41
C ALA A 2 21.26 -8.00 4.94
N PHE A 3 21.50 -7.44 3.78
CA PHE A 3 20.60 -6.51 3.10
C PHE A 3 19.25 -7.19 2.83
N LEU A 4 18.16 -6.65 3.37
CA LEU A 4 16.80 -6.91 2.91
C LEU A 4 16.62 -6.15 1.59
N ALA A 5 17.21 -6.66 0.51
CA ALA A 5 16.99 -6.16 -0.83
C ALA A 5 15.59 -6.61 -1.29
N GLY A 6 14.73 -5.65 -1.63
CA GLY A 6 13.62 -5.88 -2.54
C GLY A 6 12.36 -6.54 -1.98
N PHE A 7 11.95 -6.30 -0.74
CA PHE A 7 10.60 -6.66 -0.30
C PHE A 7 9.60 -5.56 -0.60
N THR A 8 9.04 -5.60 -1.79
CA THR A 8 7.89 -4.81 -2.19
C THR A 8 6.64 -5.29 -1.45
N SER A 9 5.85 -4.35 -0.93
CA SER A 9 4.50 -4.63 -0.41
C SER A 9 3.61 -5.10 -1.56
N MET A 10 3.61 -6.41 -1.83
CA MET A 10 2.80 -7.01 -2.88
C MET A 10 1.53 -7.55 -2.23
N ILE A 11 0.45 -6.76 -2.24
CA ILE A 11 -0.87 -7.27 -1.90
C ILE A 11 -1.38 -8.02 -3.14
N LEU A 12 -1.31 -9.34 -3.10
CA LEU A 12 -1.97 -10.19 -4.11
C LEU A 12 -3.45 -10.27 -3.75
N TRP A 13 -4.31 -9.66 -4.57
CA TRP A 13 -5.75 -9.88 -4.51
C TRP A 13 -6.06 -11.23 -5.15
N ILE A 14 -6.66 -12.12 -4.38
CA ILE A 14 -7.11 -13.43 -4.88
C ILE A 14 -8.48 -13.22 -5.51
N HIS A 15 -8.54 -13.23 -6.84
CA HIS A 15 -9.79 -13.29 -7.58
C HIS A 15 -10.34 -14.71 -7.48
N ASP A 16 -11.35 -14.91 -6.61
CA ASP A 16 -12.10 -16.16 -6.56
C ASP A 16 -13.24 -16.11 -7.59
N ASN A 17 -13.02 -16.73 -8.74
CA ASN A 17 -14.02 -16.99 -9.79
C ASN A 17 -14.66 -18.39 -9.60
N ASN A 18 -15.02 -18.79 -8.37
CA ASN A 18 -15.79 -20.00 -8.17
C ASN A 18 -16.77 -19.87 -6.99
N ARG A 19 -17.96 -19.35 -7.27
CA ARG A 19 -19.13 -19.58 -6.41
C ARG A 19 -19.85 -20.80 -6.93
N ASP A 20 -19.61 -21.96 -6.33
CA ASP A 20 -20.63 -23.02 -6.23
C ASP A 20 -20.30 -23.99 -5.08
N ASN A 21 -21.22 -23.99 -4.09
CA ASN A 21 -21.60 -25.04 -3.17
C ASN A 21 -20.54 -25.94 -2.49
N ILE A 22 -20.48 -25.84 -1.16
CA ILE A 22 -20.64 -27.01 -0.27
C ILE A 22 -21.05 -26.51 1.14
N SER A 23 -22.25 -26.94 1.55
CA SER A 23 -22.78 -26.84 2.91
C SER A 23 -22.25 -27.99 3.77
N THR A 24 -21.75 -27.70 4.96
CA THR A 24 -21.91 -28.59 6.15
C THR A 24 -21.70 -27.79 7.42
N GLU A 25 -22.77 -27.64 8.18
CA GLU A 25 -22.80 -27.19 9.58
C GLU A 25 -22.14 -28.23 10.48
N GLN A 26 -21.30 -27.78 11.41
CA GLN A 26 -21.15 -28.44 12.72
C GLN A 26 -20.90 -27.37 13.79
N ASP A 27 -21.81 -27.35 14.74
CA ASP A 27 -21.82 -26.51 15.95
C ASP A 27 -20.61 -26.80 16.86
N ILE A 28 -19.94 -25.75 17.31
CA ILE A 28 -19.06 -25.80 18.47
C ILE A 28 -19.47 -24.70 19.44
N GLU A 29 -19.84 -25.12 20.64
CA GLU A 29 -20.34 -24.32 21.75
C GLU A 29 -19.34 -23.20 22.17
N SER A 30 -19.93 -22.04 22.44
CA SER A 30 -19.27 -20.81 22.88
C SER A 30 -18.93 -20.84 24.36
N GLY A 31 -17.67 -20.89 24.70
CA GLY A 31 -17.15 -20.46 26.01
C GLY A 31 -16.62 -19.02 25.89
N GLN A 32 -17.38 -18.08 26.40
CA GLN A 32 -17.03 -16.67 26.48
C GLN A 32 -15.83 -16.48 27.42
N LYS A 33 -14.65 -16.14 26.87
CA LYS A 33 -13.54 -15.52 27.62
C LYS A 33 -13.42 -14.08 27.14
N ASP A 34 -13.31 -13.14 28.09
CA ASP A 34 -13.09 -11.72 27.82
C ASP A 34 -11.88 -11.51 26.91
N PRO A 35 -11.92 -10.57 25.94
CA PRO A 35 -10.80 -10.33 25.05
C PRO A 35 -9.60 -9.76 25.80
N LEU A 36 -8.46 -10.43 25.70
CA LEU A 36 -7.18 -9.98 26.25
C LEU A 36 -6.82 -8.59 25.68
N SER A 37 -6.64 -7.62 26.56
CA SER A 37 -6.21 -6.27 26.21
C SER A 37 -4.71 -6.27 25.87
N VAL A 38 -4.36 -5.79 24.68
CA VAL A 38 -2.96 -5.70 24.18
C VAL A 38 -2.12 -4.63 24.92
N LYS A 39 -2.69 -3.93 25.90
CA LYS A 39 -2.06 -2.76 26.56
C LYS A 39 -0.79 -3.03 27.35
N ASP A 40 -0.41 -4.30 27.61
CA ASP A 40 0.69 -4.67 28.52
C ASP A 40 1.89 -5.36 27.83
N VAL A 41 2.05 -5.22 26.50
CA VAL A 41 3.13 -5.90 25.76
C VAL A 41 4.41 -5.08 25.78
N ARG A 42 5.21 -5.18 26.85
CA ARG A 42 6.61 -4.73 26.87
C ARG A 42 7.54 -5.96 26.71
N TYR A 43 8.36 -5.93 25.64
CA TYR A 43 9.28 -7.02 25.31
C TYR A 43 10.62 -6.98 26.09
N GLU A 44 10.89 -5.95 26.87
CA GLU A 44 12.24 -5.59 27.34
C GLU A 44 12.87 -6.55 28.34
N ASN A 45 12.18 -7.59 28.86
CA ASN A 45 12.74 -8.55 29.84
C ASN A 45 12.20 -9.98 29.75
N LEU A 46 11.84 -10.46 28.56
CA LEU A 46 11.30 -11.82 28.40
C LEU A 46 12.40 -12.83 28.04
N SER A 47 12.38 -14.03 28.61
CA SER A 47 13.21 -15.15 28.17
C SER A 47 12.77 -15.65 26.78
N ARG A 48 13.69 -16.31 26.03
CA ARG A 48 13.40 -16.85 24.69
C ARG A 48 12.14 -17.73 24.67
N LYS A 49 11.94 -18.57 25.68
CA LYS A 49 10.74 -19.42 25.80
C LYS A 49 9.45 -18.62 26.05
N GLN A 50 9.53 -17.49 26.76
CA GLN A 50 8.38 -16.61 26.99
C GLN A 50 8.04 -15.81 25.72
N ILE A 51 9.04 -15.47 24.90
CA ILE A 51 8.85 -14.84 23.60
C ILE A 51 8.15 -15.81 22.63
N GLU A 52 8.59 -17.07 22.58
CA GLU A 52 7.99 -18.13 21.75
C GLU A 52 6.51 -18.37 22.12
N LEU A 53 6.21 -18.58 23.41
CA LEU A 53 4.81 -18.75 23.89
C LEU A 53 3.92 -17.54 23.60
N ARG A 54 4.47 -16.34 23.68
CA ARG A 54 3.75 -15.10 23.40
C ARG A 54 3.50 -14.90 21.92
N ASN A 55 4.44 -15.32 21.07
CA ASN A 55 4.25 -15.31 19.62
C ASN A 55 3.12 -16.27 19.21
N ASP A 56 3.01 -17.44 19.81
CA ASP A 56 1.90 -18.38 19.56
C ASP A 56 0.54 -17.82 19.97
N GLU A 57 0.48 -17.15 21.13
CA GLU A 57 -0.74 -16.45 21.58
C GLU A 57 -1.12 -15.30 20.67
N LEU A 58 -0.15 -14.48 20.24
CA LEU A 58 -0.35 -13.40 19.29
C LEU A 58 -0.80 -13.90 17.91
N GLN A 59 -0.17 -14.96 17.41
CA GLN A 59 -0.58 -15.58 16.14
C GLN A 59 -2.03 -16.10 16.23
N THR A 60 -2.39 -16.74 17.35
CA THR A 60 -3.77 -17.20 17.59
C THR A 60 -4.75 -16.03 17.61
N LEU A 61 -4.37 -14.91 18.25
CA LEU A 61 -5.20 -13.71 18.31
C LEU A 61 -5.34 -13.07 16.92
N ILE A 62 -4.24 -12.94 16.16
CA ILE A 62 -4.23 -12.42 14.79
C ILE A 62 -5.13 -13.29 13.88
N TYR A 63 -5.00 -14.62 13.98
CA TYR A 63 -5.85 -15.55 13.24
C TYR A 63 -7.34 -15.36 13.59
N THR A 64 -7.65 -15.20 14.88
CA THR A 64 -9.02 -14.96 15.35
C THR A 64 -9.56 -13.62 14.86
N LEU A 65 -8.73 -12.56 14.84
CA LEU A 65 -9.09 -11.24 14.31
C LEU A 65 -9.29 -11.27 12.78
N GLY A 66 -8.57 -12.13 12.06
CA GLY A 66 -8.66 -12.32 10.62
C GLY A 66 -9.93 -13.08 10.17
N ALA A 67 -11.02 -13.07 10.95
CA ALA A 67 -12.32 -13.69 10.63
C ALA A 67 -12.38 -15.22 10.71
N GLY A 68 -11.31 -15.92 11.07
CA GLY A 68 -11.35 -17.35 11.34
C GLY A 68 -11.60 -18.28 10.14
N ARG A 69 -11.69 -17.75 8.91
CA ARG A 69 -11.91 -18.54 7.68
C ARG A 69 -10.87 -18.18 6.64
N SER A 70 -10.13 -19.16 6.16
CA SER A 70 -9.17 -18.97 5.05
C SER A 70 -9.87 -18.57 3.74
N SER A 71 -11.15 -18.83 3.58
CA SER A 71 -11.97 -18.45 2.42
C SER A 71 -12.21 -16.95 2.31
N ASP A 72 -12.02 -16.20 3.38
CA ASP A 72 -12.24 -14.74 3.41
C ASP A 72 -10.95 -13.96 3.18
N LEU A 73 -9.80 -14.65 3.04
CA LEU A 73 -8.52 -14.03 2.71
C LEU A 73 -8.53 -13.58 1.24
N ILE A 74 -8.42 -12.28 1.02
CA ILE A 74 -8.47 -11.66 -0.32
C ILE A 74 -7.16 -10.98 -0.71
N GLY A 75 -6.22 -10.83 0.22
CA GLY A 75 -4.93 -10.21 -0.07
C GLY A 75 -3.83 -10.65 0.90
N VAL A 76 -2.62 -10.82 0.38
CA VAL A 76 -1.41 -11.15 1.12
C VAL A 76 -0.33 -10.14 0.77
N GLY A 77 0.11 -9.36 1.76
CA GLY A 77 1.25 -8.45 1.64
C GLY A 77 2.45 -8.96 2.44
N VAL A 78 3.55 -8.23 2.38
CA VAL A 78 4.79 -8.56 3.12
C VAL A 78 4.54 -8.63 4.63
N PHE A 79 3.83 -7.63 5.16
CA PHE A 79 3.56 -7.51 6.59
C PHE A 79 2.08 -7.63 6.95
N THR A 80 1.20 -7.86 5.96
CA THR A 80 -0.25 -7.81 6.23
C THR A 80 -1.01 -8.89 5.46
N HIS A 81 -2.06 -9.42 6.10
CA HIS A 81 -3.10 -10.18 5.45
C HIS A 81 -4.39 -9.36 5.41
N VAL A 82 -5.17 -9.48 4.34
CA VAL A 82 -6.43 -8.77 4.14
C VAL A 82 -7.58 -9.75 4.00
N TYR A 83 -8.58 -9.60 4.84
CA TYR A 83 -9.76 -10.46 4.88
C TYR A 83 -11.02 -9.67 4.51
N ASN A 84 -11.91 -10.27 3.73
CA ASN A 84 -13.24 -9.71 3.45
C ASN A 84 -14.18 -10.06 4.62
N LEU A 85 -14.79 -9.05 5.22
CA LEU A 85 -15.73 -9.24 6.34
C LEU A 85 -17.17 -9.52 5.87
N GLY A 86 -17.45 -9.44 4.55
CA GLY A 86 -18.76 -9.75 3.96
C GLY A 86 -19.83 -8.67 4.14
N ASP A 87 -19.53 -7.58 4.83
CA ASP A 87 -20.45 -6.47 5.14
C ASP A 87 -20.04 -5.14 4.47
N GLY A 88 -19.28 -5.22 3.38
CA GLY A 88 -18.73 -4.05 2.68
C GLY A 88 -17.46 -3.52 3.32
N ARG A 89 -16.81 -4.29 4.19
CA ARG A 89 -15.53 -3.95 4.82
C ARG A 89 -14.48 -5.02 4.56
N VAL A 90 -13.23 -4.61 4.64
CA VAL A 90 -12.07 -5.50 4.70
C VAL A 90 -11.30 -5.24 5.97
N ARG A 91 -10.67 -6.28 6.52
CA ARG A 91 -9.80 -6.19 7.70
C ARG A 91 -8.36 -6.51 7.30
N LYS A 92 -7.45 -5.58 7.55
CA LYS A 92 -6.00 -5.80 7.50
C LYS A 92 -5.53 -6.21 8.89
N VAL A 93 -4.74 -7.27 8.96
CA VAL A 93 -4.08 -7.75 10.19
C VAL A 93 -2.60 -8.00 9.92
N PRO A 94 -1.72 -8.07 10.94
CA PRO A 94 -0.33 -8.45 10.75
C PRO A 94 -0.23 -9.83 10.06
N ALA A 95 0.70 -9.98 9.12
CA ALA A 95 1.03 -11.28 8.56
C ALA A 95 1.58 -12.20 9.67
N PRO A 96 1.15 -13.48 9.72
CA PRO A 96 1.55 -14.41 10.76
C PRO A 96 2.95 -15.03 10.49
N ASP A 97 3.92 -14.19 10.14
CA ASP A 97 5.31 -14.58 9.93
C ASP A 97 6.09 -14.38 11.23
N PRO A 98 6.57 -15.45 11.91
CA PRO A 98 7.27 -15.35 13.18
C PRO A 98 8.53 -14.49 13.13
N ASP A 99 9.24 -14.49 11.99
CA ASP A 99 10.49 -13.76 11.83
C ASP A 99 10.29 -12.27 11.67
N ASN A 100 9.11 -11.84 11.20
CA ASN A 100 8.77 -10.45 10.90
C ASN A 100 7.55 -9.92 11.67
N LEU A 101 7.07 -10.68 12.69
CA LEU A 101 5.83 -10.34 13.39
C LEU A 101 5.86 -8.95 14.04
N ASP A 102 6.97 -8.54 14.64
CA ASP A 102 7.11 -7.20 15.24
C ASP A 102 7.01 -6.08 14.20
N LEU A 103 7.57 -6.28 13.01
CA LEU A 103 7.47 -5.33 11.90
C LEU A 103 6.04 -5.29 11.35
N ALA A 104 5.40 -6.45 11.23
CA ALA A 104 4.01 -6.57 10.81
C ALA A 104 3.05 -5.83 11.76
N ILE A 105 3.23 -5.99 13.07
CA ILE A 105 2.45 -5.25 14.09
C ILE A 105 2.71 -3.75 13.99
N LYS A 106 3.97 -3.34 13.88
CA LYS A 106 4.33 -1.91 13.72
C LYS A 106 3.72 -1.31 12.46
N SER A 107 3.67 -2.06 11.36
CA SER A 107 3.04 -1.63 10.11
C SER A 107 1.55 -1.34 10.29
N ILE A 108 0.79 -2.26 10.89
CA ILE A 108 -0.65 -2.07 11.18
C ILE A 108 -0.89 -0.90 12.13
N GLN A 109 -0.09 -0.77 13.20
CA GLN A 109 -0.22 0.34 14.15
C GLN A 109 0.08 1.69 13.50
N ARG A 110 1.07 1.74 12.61
CA ARG A 110 1.41 2.94 11.83
C ARG A 110 0.27 3.32 10.90
N GLU A 111 -0.23 2.36 10.13
CA GLU A 111 -1.35 2.56 9.22
C GLU A 111 -2.58 3.08 9.97
N GLY A 112 -2.94 2.47 11.09
CA GLY A 112 -4.03 2.92 11.94
C GLY A 112 -3.86 4.35 12.48
N LYS A 113 -2.63 4.73 12.88
CA LYS A 113 -2.32 6.11 13.32
C LYS A 113 -2.48 7.11 12.17
N ILE A 114 -2.01 6.78 10.98
CA ILE A 114 -2.08 7.64 9.80
C ILE A 114 -3.54 7.85 9.38
N TYR A 115 -4.35 6.79 9.30
CA TYR A 115 -5.79 6.93 9.04
C TYR A 115 -6.48 7.81 10.08
N GLY A 116 -6.10 7.66 11.37
CA GLY A 116 -6.64 8.51 12.42
C GLY A 116 -6.28 9.99 12.28
N HIS A 117 -5.09 10.29 11.74
CA HIS A 117 -4.64 11.65 11.48
C HIS A 117 -5.29 12.25 10.22
N LEU A 118 -5.43 11.46 9.15
CA LEU A 118 -6.03 11.89 7.89
C LEU A 118 -7.53 12.15 8.02
N GLY A 119 -8.25 11.34 8.81
CA GLY A 119 -9.70 11.34 8.88
C GLY A 119 -10.36 10.86 7.57
N ASP A 120 -11.69 11.00 7.48
CA ASP A 120 -12.45 10.63 6.29
C ASP A 120 -12.26 11.68 5.18
N ARG A 121 -11.70 11.28 4.04
CA ARG A 121 -11.36 12.17 2.92
C ARG A 121 -11.63 11.49 1.57
N PRO A 122 -12.07 12.25 0.55
CA PRO A 122 -12.48 11.67 -0.73
C PRO A 122 -11.38 10.90 -1.48
N ARG A 123 -10.11 11.20 -1.26
CA ARG A 123 -8.99 10.56 -2.00
C ARG A 123 -8.22 9.52 -1.19
N VAL A 124 -8.68 9.19 0.00
CA VAL A 124 -8.12 8.15 0.87
C VAL A 124 -9.20 7.11 1.13
N ILE A 125 -8.84 5.83 1.13
CA ILE A 125 -9.79 4.78 1.48
C ILE A 125 -10.30 5.01 2.92
N LYS A 126 -11.58 4.86 3.13
CA LYS A 126 -12.20 5.13 4.43
C LYS A 126 -11.80 4.08 5.45
N CYS A 127 -11.20 4.51 6.54
CA CYS A 127 -10.98 3.68 7.72
C CYS A 127 -12.25 3.70 8.58
N VAL A 128 -12.84 2.52 8.76
CA VAL A 128 -14.09 2.35 9.52
C VAL A 128 -13.79 2.11 10.98
N GLU A 129 -12.80 1.26 11.26
CA GLU A 129 -12.38 0.92 12.63
C GLU A 129 -10.88 0.61 12.64
N ARG A 130 -10.24 0.76 13.78
CA ARG A 130 -8.83 0.43 13.97
C ARG A 130 -8.54 0.03 15.41
N GLY A 131 -7.62 -0.91 15.56
CA GLY A 131 -7.10 -1.39 16.84
C GLY A 131 -5.58 -1.56 16.78
N ASP A 132 -5.00 -2.14 17.81
CA ASP A 132 -3.55 -2.37 17.88
C ASP A 132 -3.05 -3.42 16.88
N LEU A 133 -3.94 -4.35 16.47
CA LEU A 133 -3.62 -5.46 15.58
C LEU A 133 -4.51 -5.52 14.33
N PHE A 134 -5.31 -4.51 14.05
CA PHE A 134 -6.14 -4.50 12.85
C PHE A 134 -6.48 -3.08 12.39
N VAL A 135 -6.79 -3.00 11.10
CA VAL A 135 -7.42 -1.82 10.49
C VAL A 135 -8.55 -2.31 9.59
N ASP A 136 -9.78 -1.84 9.85
CA ASP A 136 -10.96 -2.10 9.01
C ASP A 136 -11.14 -0.93 8.02
N LEU A 137 -11.17 -1.27 6.76
CA LEU A 137 -11.33 -0.32 5.66
C LEU A 137 -12.61 -0.62 4.89
N GLU A 138 -13.15 0.39 4.22
CA GLU A 138 -14.21 0.22 3.24
C GLU A 138 -13.74 -0.70 2.09
N PHE A 139 -14.59 -1.63 1.67
CA PHE A 139 -14.28 -2.50 0.55
C PHE A 139 -14.36 -1.75 -0.78
N ALA A 140 -13.29 -1.78 -1.55
CA ALA A 140 -13.23 -1.22 -2.89
C ALA A 140 -13.51 -2.33 -3.93
N PRO A 141 -14.72 -2.38 -4.51
CA PRO A 141 -15.16 -3.56 -5.29
C PRO A 141 -14.42 -3.74 -6.61
N HIS A 142 -13.74 -2.72 -7.11
CA HIS A 142 -12.97 -2.78 -8.36
C HIS A 142 -11.48 -3.07 -8.14
N GLY A 143 -11.07 -3.33 -6.88
CA GLY A 143 -9.67 -3.62 -6.55
C GLY A 143 -8.74 -2.43 -6.75
N HIS A 144 -7.46 -2.70 -7.00
CA HIS A 144 -6.49 -1.65 -7.26
C HIS A 144 -6.34 -1.31 -8.76
N ILE A 145 -5.84 -0.12 -9.05
CA ILE A 145 -5.73 0.40 -10.43
C ILE A 145 -4.94 -0.57 -11.31
N GLU A 146 -3.85 -1.15 -10.82
CA GLU A 146 -3.01 -2.08 -11.58
C GLU A 146 -3.82 -3.25 -12.16
N ASP A 147 -4.62 -3.95 -11.35
CA ASP A 147 -5.44 -5.08 -11.80
C ASP A 147 -6.64 -4.61 -12.63
N TYR A 148 -7.20 -3.45 -12.29
CA TYR A 148 -8.28 -2.86 -13.07
C TYR A 148 -7.84 -2.58 -14.50
N LEU A 149 -6.64 -2.02 -14.70
CA LEU A 149 -6.06 -1.74 -16.01
C LEU A 149 -5.76 -3.02 -16.79
N LYS A 150 -5.28 -4.08 -16.13
CA LYS A 150 -5.01 -5.38 -16.76
C LYS A 150 -6.29 -6.08 -17.24
N SER A 151 -7.39 -5.93 -16.49
CA SER A 151 -8.68 -6.57 -16.80
C SER A 151 -9.57 -5.75 -17.75
N HIS A 152 -9.28 -4.47 -17.97
CA HIS A 152 -10.05 -3.55 -18.80
C HIS A 152 -9.15 -2.86 -19.83
N SER A 153 -8.87 -3.52 -20.97
CA SER A 153 -7.97 -3.02 -22.01
C SER A 153 -8.45 -1.71 -22.67
N ASP A 154 -9.77 -1.48 -22.72
CA ASP A 154 -10.39 -0.41 -23.50
C ASP A 154 -10.89 0.75 -22.61
N ILE A 155 -10.13 1.08 -21.56
CA ILE A 155 -10.49 2.23 -20.71
C ILE A 155 -10.33 3.52 -21.51
N PRO A 156 -11.39 4.36 -21.62
CA PRO A 156 -11.31 5.64 -22.32
C PRO A 156 -10.28 6.59 -21.72
N ASP A 157 -9.63 7.39 -22.54
CA ASP A 157 -8.61 8.36 -22.10
C ASP A 157 -9.13 9.33 -21.02
N ASN A 158 -10.38 9.79 -21.13
CA ASN A 158 -10.98 10.64 -20.10
C ASN A 158 -11.08 9.96 -18.73
N CYS A 159 -11.25 8.64 -18.69
CA CYS A 159 -11.22 7.88 -17.44
C CYS A 159 -9.81 7.80 -16.88
N ARG A 160 -8.79 7.54 -17.74
CA ARG A 160 -7.37 7.55 -17.35
C ARG A 160 -6.94 8.92 -16.84
N ILE A 161 -7.32 10.00 -17.53
CA ILE A 161 -7.04 11.39 -17.11
C ILE A 161 -7.64 11.65 -15.72
N ARG A 162 -8.86 11.20 -15.46
CA ARG A 162 -9.49 11.33 -14.15
C ARG A 162 -8.73 10.54 -13.08
N PHE A 163 -8.33 9.30 -13.36
CA PHE A 163 -7.53 8.51 -12.41
C PHE A 163 -6.21 9.20 -12.09
N ILE A 164 -5.52 9.73 -13.10
CA ILE A 164 -4.30 10.50 -12.94
C ILE A 164 -4.52 11.71 -12.03
N GLN A 165 -5.55 12.50 -12.29
CA GLN A 165 -5.90 13.64 -11.45
C GLN A 165 -6.14 13.23 -10.00
N GLU A 166 -6.96 12.20 -9.78
CA GLU A 166 -7.31 11.73 -8.45
C GLU A 166 -6.10 11.12 -7.69
N VAL A 167 -5.16 10.48 -8.39
CA VAL A 167 -3.88 10.02 -7.84
C VAL A 167 -3.03 11.21 -7.39
N ILE A 168 -2.86 12.24 -8.23
CA ILE A 168 -2.09 13.44 -7.87
C ILE A 168 -2.74 14.17 -6.67
N GLU A 169 -4.07 14.32 -6.67
CA GLU A 169 -4.83 14.91 -5.56
C GLU A 169 -4.61 14.15 -4.24
N ALA A 170 -4.59 12.80 -4.30
CA ALA A 170 -4.34 11.97 -3.12
C ALA A 170 -2.94 12.20 -2.53
N VAL A 171 -1.91 12.22 -3.39
CA VAL A 171 -0.52 12.44 -2.96
C VAL A 171 -0.33 13.85 -2.43
N ALA A 172 -0.87 14.87 -3.11
CA ALA A 172 -0.83 16.26 -2.64
C ALA A 172 -1.50 16.40 -1.26
N PHE A 173 -2.63 15.73 -1.06
CA PHE A 173 -3.33 15.74 0.23
C PHE A 173 -2.48 15.14 1.35
N ILE A 174 -1.89 13.94 1.20
CA ILE A 174 -1.11 13.31 2.26
C ILE A 174 0.18 14.10 2.56
N HIS A 175 0.84 14.65 1.54
CA HIS A 175 2.00 15.53 1.71
C HIS A 175 1.64 16.79 2.50
N SER A 176 0.47 17.40 2.27
CA SER A 176 -0.04 18.54 3.06
C SER A 176 -0.24 18.20 4.55
N LYS A 177 -0.31 16.91 4.90
CA LYS A 177 -0.43 16.38 6.26
C LYS A 177 0.90 15.90 6.85
N GLY A 178 2.00 16.11 6.13
CA GLY A 178 3.34 15.69 6.57
C GLY A 178 3.56 14.19 6.54
N ILE A 179 2.84 13.48 5.65
CA ILE A 179 2.98 12.04 5.44
C ILE A 179 3.73 11.82 4.13
N ILE A 180 4.77 10.98 4.18
CA ILE A 180 5.47 10.44 3.02
C ILE A 180 5.02 8.99 2.88
N HIS A 181 4.50 8.60 1.72
CA HIS A 181 3.91 7.27 1.52
C HIS A 181 4.96 6.16 1.53
N SER A 182 6.09 6.40 0.86
CA SER A 182 7.28 5.52 0.81
C SER A 182 7.11 4.20 0.04
N ASP A 183 5.95 3.97 -0.60
CA ASP A 183 5.67 2.80 -1.44
C ASP A 183 4.60 3.11 -2.51
N LEU A 184 4.66 4.28 -3.15
CA LEU A 184 3.70 4.64 -4.19
C LEU A 184 3.88 3.78 -5.44
N ALA A 185 2.76 3.20 -5.92
CA ALA A 185 2.60 2.47 -7.18
C ALA A 185 1.11 2.32 -7.47
N ALA A 186 0.71 1.91 -8.69
CA ALA A 186 -0.70 1.77 -9.06
C ALA A 186 -1.48 0.78 -8.15
N ARG A 187 -0.78 -0.21 -7.55
CA ARG A 187 -1.35 -1.16 -6.59
C ARG A 187 -1.80 -0.53 -5.25
N GLN A 188 -1.33 0.67 -4.91
CA GLN A 188 -1.71 1.35 -3.66
C GLN A 188 -2.98 2.20 -3.81
N PHE A 189 -3.47 2.34 -5.03
CA PHE A 189 -4.67 3.11 -5.35
C PHE A 189 -5.82 2.18 -5.68
N LEU A 190 -6.81 2.14 -4.80
CA LEU A 190 -8.03 1.35 -4.94
C LEU A 190 -9.10 2.12 -5.73
N ILE A 191 -9.99 1.39 -6.41
CA ILE A 191 -11.11 1.95 -7.16
C ILE A 191 -12.40 1.59 -6.43
N ASP A 192 -13.11 2.60 -5.95
CA ASP A 192 -14.38 2.44 -5.23
C ASP A 192 -15.56 2.09 -6.17
N GLY A 193 -16.73 1.81 -5.59
CA GLY A 193 -17.94 1.44 -6.34
C GLY A 193 -18.47 2.52 -7.29
N SER A 194 -17.99 3.75 -7.17
CA SER A 194 -18.31 4.88 -8.07
C SER A 194 -17.20 5.17 -9.08
N LEU A 195 -16.23 4.27 -9.21
CA LEU A 195 -15.06 4.40 -10.06
C LEU A 195 -14.15 5.61 -9.70
N HIS A 196 -14.09 5.97 -8.42
CA HIS A 196 -13.14 6.95 -7.91
C HIS A 196 -11.93 6.28 -7.26
N VAL A 197 -10.77 6.95 -7.40
CA VAL A 197 -9.50 6.48 -6.85
C VAL A 197 -9.39 6.84 -5.37
N ARG A 198 -8.90 5.88 -4.58
CA ARG A 198 -8.67 5.97 -3.14
C ARG A 198 -7.27 5.44 -2.80
N LEU A 199 -6.41 6.29 -2.25
CA LEU A 199 -5.10 5.88 -1.76
C LEU A 199 -5.24 5.03 -0.51
N SER A 200 -4.43 3.99 -0.39
CA SER A 200 -4.43 3.02 0.71
C SER A 200 -3.01 2.59 1.08
N ASP A 201 -2.88 1.71 2.06
CA ASP A 201 -1.64 1.02 2.44
C ASP A 201 -0.52 1.93 2.99
N PHE A 202 -0.78 2.54 4.14
CA PHE A 202 0.17 3.41 4.83
C PHE A 202 1.15 2.67 5.77
N GLY A 203 1.23 1.34 5.69
CA GLY A 203 2.05 0.54 6.59
C GLY A 203 3.55 0.88 6.54
N PHE A 204 4.06 1.29 5.38
CA PHE A 204 5.47 1.67 5.18
C PHE A 204 5.72 3.17 5.37
N SER A 205 4.68 3.98 5.38
CA SER A 205 4.77 5.44 5.34
C SER A 205 5.55 6.04 6.50
N SER A 206 6.21 7.17 6.25
CA SER A 206 6.77 8.05 7.30
C SER A 206 5.72 9.06 7.74
N PHE A 207 5.62 9.29 9.05
CA PHE A 207 4.76 10.28 9.65
C PHE A 207 5.42 10.92 10.86
N GLY A 208 5.45 12.25 10.90
CA GLY A 208 6.06 13.01 11.99
C GLY A 208 7.58 12.83 12.10
N GLY A 209 8.28 12.56 11.00
CA GLY A 209 9.73 12.36 10.96
C GLY A 209 10.18 10.99 11.49
N GLY A 210 9.23 10.04 11.64
CA GLY A 210 9.57 8.67 12.02
C GLY A 210 10.20 7.87 10.87
N ASP A 211 10.90 6.78 11.24
CA ASP A 211 11.50 5.86 10.28
C ASP A 211 10.45 5.19 9.40
N VAL A 212 10.80 4.87 8.16
CA VAL A 212 9.98 4.04 7.25
C VAL A 212 10.19 2.55 7.57
N LEU A 213 9.21 1.71 7.20
CA LEU A 213 9.32 0.24 7.35
C LEU A 213 9.61 -0.48 6.03
N GLY A 214 9.62 0.25 4.92
CA GLY A 214 9.88 -0.27 3.59
C GLY A 214 10.09 0.85 2.58
N PHE A 215 10.29 0.45 1.33
CA PHE A 215 10.56 1.35 0.21
C PHE A 215 9.81 0.87 -1.03
N GLU A 216 9.73 1.74 -2.03
CA GLU A 216 9.20 1.47 -3.34
C GLU A 216 9.99 0.33 -4.02
N ASN A 217 9.36 -0.40 -4.96
CA ASN A 217 10.07 -1.33 -5.83
C ASN A 217 11.00 -0.57 -6.80
N SER A 218 11.94 -1.28 -7.41
CA SER A 218 12.97 -0.70 -8.31
C SER A 218 12.40 0.20 -9.40
N SER A 219 11.24 -0.15 -9.98
CA SER A 219 10.57 0.64 -11.03
C SER A 219 10.03 1.99 -10.53
N HIS A 220 9.85 2.16 -9.22
CA HIS A 220 9.29 3.35 -8.60
C HIS A 220 10.27 4.04 -7.65
N HIS A 221 11.47 3.46 -7.48
CA HIS A 221 12.44 3.91 -6.50
C HIS A 221 13.35 5.01 -7.06
N LEU A 222 13.36 6.17 -6.40
CA LEU A 222 14.37 7.20 -6.67
C LEU A 222 15.75 6.66 -6.27
N PRO A 223 16.75 6.62 -7.18
CA PRO A 223 18.10 6.21 -6.83
C PRO A 223 18.64 7.01 -5.64
N ARG A 224 19.11 6.29 -4.62
CA ARG A 224 19.67 6.85 -3.40
C ARG A 224 21.12 6.42 -3.30
N ASP A 225 21.94 7.14 -2.52
CA ASP A 225 23.36 6.81 -2.38
C ASP A 225 23.59 5.37 -1.94
N VAL A 226 24.74 4.81 -2.34
CA VAL A 226 25.17 3.41 -2.18
C VAL A 226 25.09 2.88 -0.75
N ASP A 227 25.02 3.73 0.27
CA ASP A 227 24.92 3.33 1.68
C ASP A 227 23.49 3.03 2.14
N GLY A 228 22.47 3.18 1.26
CA GLY A 228 21.08 2.78 1.53
C GLY A 228 20.40 3.52 2.71
N ASN A 229 21.01 4.57 3.20
CA ASN A 229 20.63 5.19 4.46
C ASN A 229 19.79 6.48 4.28
N MET A 230 19.27 6.75 3.08
CA MET A 230 18.48 7.94 2.84
C MET A 230 17.01 7.72 3.21
N PRO A 231 16.43 8.59 4.04
CA PRO A 231 15.01 8.51 4.40
C PRO A 231 14.13 8.73 3.17
N SER A 232 12.92 8.19 3.19
CA SER A 232 11.88 8.58 2.23
C SER A 232 11.58 10.06 2.38
N THR A 233 11.37 10.75 1.27
CA THR A 233 11.16 12.19 1.19
C THR A 233 10.00 12.52 0.25
N VAL A 234 9.55 13.77 0.23
CA VAL A 234 8.63 14.25 -0.80
C VAL A 234 9.17 13.94 -2.20
N GLN A 235 10.48 14.10 -2.42
CA GLN A 235 11.09 13.85 -3.73
C GLN A 235 11.07 12.36 -4.11
N SER A 236 11.24 11.44 -3.15
CA SER A 236 11.10 10.01 -3.45
C SER A 236 9.66 9.65 -3.81
N ASP A 237 8.67 10.20 -3.09
CA ASP A 237 7.26 10.02 -3.45
C ASP A 237 6.91 10.66 -4.80
N LEU A 238 7.48 11.83 -5.15
CA LEU A 238 7.26 12.45 -6.46
C LEU A 238 7.86 11.61 -7.60
N PHE A 239 9.04 11.03 -7.40
CA PHE A 239 9.63 10.11 -8.37
C PHE A 239 8.73 8.88 -8.58
N ALA A 240 8.27 8.26 -7.49
CA ALA A 240 7.34 7.14 -7.51
C ALA A 240 5.98 7.52 -8.11
N LEU A 241 5.51 8.75 -7.89
CA LEU A 241 4.31 9.29 -8.53
C LEU A 241 4.49 9.32 -10.07
N GLY A 242 5.61 9.81 -10.58
CA GLY A 242 5.91 9.80 -12.02
C GLY A 242 5.84 8.39 -12.61
N SER A 243 6.41 7.39 -11.91
CA SER A 243 6.34 5.98 -12.30
C SER A 243 4.91 5.42 -12.22
N THR A 244 4.14 5.81 -11.22
CA THR A 244 2.72 5.44 -11.07
C THR A 244 1.87 6.01 -12.20
N LEU A 245 2.07 7.28 -12.58
CA LEU A 245 1.36 7.90 -13.71
C LEU A 245 1.72 7.22 -15.04
N PHE A 246 3.00 6.88 -15.25
CA PHE A 246 3.44 6.08 -16.39
C PHE A 246 2.70 4.74 -16.43
N GLU A 247 2.61 4.04 -15.31
CA GLU A 247 1.93 2.75 -15.19
C GLU A 247 0.43 2.86 -15.51
N ILE A 248 -0.26 3.91 -15.03
CA ILE A 248 -1.67 4.15 -15.34
C ILE A 248 -1.90 4.39 -16.83
N ILE A 249 -0.99 5.09 -17.50
CA ILE A 249 -1.12 5.43 -18.91
C ILE A 249 -0.81 4.23 -19.81
N THR A 250 0.28 3.52 -19.52
CA THR A 250 0.81 2.45 -20.37
C THR A 250 0.26 1.06 -20.02
N GLY A 251 -0.32 0.90 -18.81
CA GLY A 251 -0.75 -0.39 -18.26
C GLY A 251 0.39 -1.26 -17.74
N LYS A 252 1.62 -0.72 -17.64
CA LYS A 252 2.84 -1.44 -17.25
C LYS A 252 3.77 -0.55 -16.43
N PRO A 253 4.47 -1.10 -15.42
CA PRO A 253 5.47 -0.33 -14.71
C PRO A 253 6.65 0.07 -15.62
N PRO A 254 7.37 1.14 -15.29
CA PRO A 254 8.60 1.49 -15.99
C PRO A 254 9.57 0.31 -16.04
N TYR A 255 10.17 0.07 -17.20
CA TYR A 255 11.16 -0.98 -17.43
C TYR A 255 10.67 -2.41 -17.13
N GLU A 256 9.37 -2.68 -17.31
CA GLU A 256 8.82 -4.04 -17.14
C GLU A 256 9.71 -5.11 -17.79
N GLY A 257 10.03 -6.16 -17.03
CA GLY A 257 10.84 -7.29 -17.49
C GLY A 257 12.36 -7.12 -17.37
N LYS A 258 12.85 -5.95 -16.89
CA LYS A 258 14.27 -5.79 -16.53
C LYS A 258 14.53 -6.26 -15.10
N SER A 259 15.80 -6.57 -14.80
CA SER A 259 16.22 -6.87 -13.42
C SER A 259 16.23 -5.60 -12.56
N ASP A 260 16.09 -5.76 -11.23
CA ASP A 260 16.14 -4.64 -10.28
C ASP A 260 17.48 -3.87 -10.38
N ASP A 261 18.58 -4.58 -10.58
CA ASP A 261 19.92 -3.97 -10.73
C ASP A 261 19.99 -3.12 -12.01
N ASP A 262 19.47 -3.64 -13.15
CA ASP A 262 19.43 -2.90 -14.41
C ASP A 262 18.57 -1.63 -14.29
N ILE A 263 17.40 -1.73 -13.63
CA ILE A 263 16.51 -0.57 -13.44
C ILE A 263 17.19 0.47 -12.56
N THR A 264 17.80 0.05 -11.45
CA THR A 264 18.53 0.94 -10.55
C THR A 264 19.67 1.66 -11.28
N GLN A 265 20.42 0.95 -12.12
CA GLN A 265 21.49 1.54 -12.90
C GLN A 265 20.96 2.56 -13.92
N LEU A 266 19.89 2.21 -14.66
CA LEU A 266 19.28 3.11 -15.64
C LEU A 266 18.81 4.42 -14.98
N TYR A 267 18.14 4.36 -13.87
CA TYR A 267 17.71 5.55 -13.14
C TYR A 267 18.89 6.35 -12.55
N SER A 268 19.94 5.67 -12.10
CA SER A 268 21.17 6.32 -11.61
C SER A 268 21.89 7.08 -12.74
N ASP A 269 21.81 6.57 -13.97
CA ASP A 269 22.34 7.22 -15.17
C ASP A 269 21.38 8.27 -15.75
N ALA A 270 20.30 8.64 -15.03
CA ALA A 270 19.22 9.51 -15.50
C ALA A 270 18.63 9.08 -16.86
N SER A 271 18.67 7.77 -17.14
CA SER A 271 18.05 7.17 -18.31
C SER A 271 16.62 6.77 -17.95
N PHE A 272 15.64 7.36 -18.62
CA PHE A 272 14.22 7.12 -18.37
C PHE A 272 13.56 6.40 -19.54
N PRO A 273 12.41 5.71 -19.34
CA PRO A 273 11.65 5.14 -20.45
C PRO A 273 11.28 6.21 -21.49
N ASN A 274 11.14 5.80 -22.74
CA ASN A 274 10.65 6.71 -23.78
C ASN A 274 9.16 7.00 -23.53
N ILE A 275 8.84 8.26 -23.28
CA ILE A 275 7.48 8.74 -23.02
C ILE A 275 7.00 9.74 -24.07
N THR A 276 7.69 9.86 -25.21
CA THR A 276 7.33 10.80 -26.27
C THR A 276 5.92 10.55 -26.77
N GLY A 277 5.05 11.54 -26.63
CA GLY A 277 3.68 11.52 -27.14
C GLY A 277 2.67 10.78 -26.29
N ILE A 278 3.03 10.29 -25.08
CA ILE A 278 2.04 9.77 -24.12
C ILE A 278 1.36 10.90 -23.34
N LEU A 279 0.19 10.59 -22.75
CA LEU A 279 -0.50 11.53 -21.86
C LEU A 279 0.42 11.96 -20.70
N CYS A 280 0.35 13.23 -20.32
CA CYS A 280 1.10 13.79 -19.18
C CYS A 280 2.63 13.63 -19.26
N GLU A 281 3.20 13.48 -20.46
CA GLU A 281 4.65 13.29 -20.72
C GLU A 281 5.51 14.23 -19.85
N HIS A 282 5.23 15.54 -19.85
CA HIS A 282 6.02 16.54 -19.13
C HIS A 282 5.85 16.44 -17.60
N ILE A 283 4.67 15.98 -17.10
CA ILE A 283 4.45 15.73 -15.66
C ILE A 283 5.31 14.54 -15.21
N ILE A 284 5.26 13.43 -15.96
CA ILE A 284 6.01 12.22 -15.66
C ILE A 284 7.52 12.54 -15.66
N MET A 285 8.00 13.20 -16.71
CA MET A 285 9.40 13.57 -16.82
C MET A 285 9.82 14.54 -15.71
N GLY A 286 8.99 15.53 -15.41
CA GLY A 286 9.22 16.47 -14.31
C GLY A 286 9.34 15.79 -12.95
N CYS A 287 8.51 14.78 -12.68
CA CYS A 287 8.60 13.96 -11.47
C CYS A 287 9.93 13.19 -11.41
N TRP A 288 10.31 12.51 -12.48
CA TRP A 288 11.57 11.73 -12.52
C TRP A 288 12.82 12.59 -12.44
N GLN A 289 12.79 13.78 -13.02
CA GLN A 289 13.92 14.74 -13.00
C GLN A 289 13.97 15.65 -11.77
N GLY A 290 13.02 15.51 -10.84
CA GLY A 290 12.96 16.36 -9.64
C GLY A 290 12.65 17.81 -9.93
N SER A 291 11.87 18.08 -10.99
CA SER A 291 11.51 19.46 -11.39
C SER A 291 10.45 20.10 -10.51
N PHE A 292 9.72 19.33 -9.72
CA PHE A 292 8.66 19.79 -8.82
C PHE A 292 9.12 19.74 -7.35
N MET A 293 8.74 20.77 -6.58
CA MET A 293 9.05 20.86 -5.15
C MET A 293 8.05 20.09 -4.28
N GLY A 294 6.83 19.85 -4.76
CA GLY A 294 5.74 19.18 -4.05
C GLY A 294 4.66 18.66 -5.00
N ALA A 295 3.80 17.79 -4.49
CA ALA A 295 2.70 17.23 -5.28
C ALA A 295 1.58 18.25 -5.58
N ASP A 296 1.49 19.33 -4.81
CA ASP A 296 0.64 20.49 -5.11
C ASP A 296 1.07 21.20 -6.39
N GLU A 297 2.37 21.38 -6.61
CA GLU A 297 2.91 21.93 -7.86
C GLU A 297 2.66 20.99 -9.05
N VAL A 298 2.76 19.67 -8.84
CA VAL A 298 2.38 18.67 -9.86
C VAL A 298 0.91 18.83 -10.24
N LEU A 299 0.01 19.00 -9.26
CA LEU A 299 -1.42 19.18 -9.48
C LEU A 299 -1.75 20.47 -10.25
N GLU A 300 -1.09 21.57 -9.90
CA GLU A 300 -1.23 22.85 -10.60
C GLU A 300 -0.84 22.73 -12.07
N ASN A 301 0.33 22.13 -12.34
CA ASN A 301 0.81 21.89 -13.69
C ASN A 301 -0.12 20.96 -14.49
N PHE A 302 -0.67 19.93 -13.85
CA PHE A 302 -1.66 19.05 -14.47
C PHE A 302 -2.91 19.80 -14.91
N HIS A 303 -3.45 20.71 -14.09
CA HIS A 303 -4.63 21.51 -14.41
C HIS A 303 -4.39 22.50 -15.55
N VAL A 304 -3.20 23.12 -15.63
CA VAL A 304 -2.86 24.07 -16.72
C VAL A 304 -2.93 23.42 -18.10
N LEU A 305 -2.67 22.12 -18.18
CA LEU A 305 -2.59 21.40 -19.46
C LEU A 305 -3.92 20.78 -19.90
N ASN A 306 -4.83 20.59 -18.98
CA ASN A 306 -6.13 19.96 -19.25
C ASN A 306 -7.29 20.98 -19.30
N ASN A 307 -6.98 22.29 -19.20
CA ASN A 307 -7.89 23.41 -19.44
C ASN A 307 -7.64 24.06 -20.80
#